data_e781623033f49d4a04295856de544d74
#
_entry.id   e781623033f49d4a04295856de544d74
#
_cell.length_a   1.000
_cell.length_b   1.000
_cell.length_c   1.000
_cell.angle_alpha   90.00
_cell.angle_beta   90.00
_cell.angle_gamma   90.00
#
_symmetry.space_group_name_H-M   'P 1'
#
loop_
_entity.id
_entity.type
_entity.pdbx_description
1 polymer ?
#
loop_
_entity_poly.entity_id
_entity_poly.type
_entity_poly.pdbx_seq_one_letter_code
_entity_poly.pdbx_strand_id
1 'polypeptide(L)'
;MIKRITSFGAILGMFLLSYSVQAEQTIAGGMDVSEGDPKAGKAKSELCHGCHGVDGMSIDPTTFPNLAGQYAGYIFKQVQDFQLGNRQDDTMSAMAGMVTSREDLRDIAVYFQSQKKMKGKPTDSALAKQGAKIFKDGVPKAGVYGCINCHGKNGKGKGPNNSLFPVIGGQTKAYLVKQLNDLKSGKRKNDPAGMMAAIAKKLSDKEIQAVAEYLAGQ
;
A
#
# COMPACT_ATOMS: atom_id res chain seq x y z
N MET A 1 46.69 -4.27 75.86
CA MET A 1 46.13 -3.11 75.18
C MET A 1 45.85 -3.49 73.72
N ILE A 2 44.59 -3.78 73.39
CA ILE A 2 44.22 -4.21 72.03
C ILE A 2 43.46 -3.04 71.39
N LYS A 3 44.03 -2.46 70.33
CA LYS A 3 43.40 -1.40 69.56
C LYS A 3 42.42 -2.04 68.52
N ARG A 4 41.15 -1.73 68.65
CA ARG A 4 40.13 -2.06 67.66
C ARG A 4 40.24 -1.09 66.45
N ILE A 5 40.40 -1.66 65.27
CA ILE A 5 40.33 -0.95 64.01
C ILE A 5 38.93 -1.14 63.51
N THR A 6 38.14 -0.04 63.42
CA THR A 6 36.83 -0.01 62.79
C THR A 6 37.02 0.27 61.32
N SER A 7 36.69 -0.72 60.50
CA SER A 7 36.68 -0.59 59.05
C SER A 7 35.34 0.00 58.62
N PHE A 8 35.38 1.21 58.01
CA PHE A 8 34.24 1.82 57.35
C PHE A 8 34.16 1.28 55.91
N GLY A 9 33.24 0.38 55.67
CA GLY A 9 32.94 -0.09 54.33
C GLY A 9 32.05 0.93 53.59
N ALA A 10 32.60 1.59 52.59
CA ALA A 10 31.83 2.43 51.67
C ALA A 10 31.10 1.52 50.65
N ILE A 11 29.80 1.42 50.76
CA ILE A 11 28.95 0.76 49.75
C ILE A 11 28.76 1.71 48.60
N LEU A 12 29.49 1.50 47.53
CA LEU A 12 29.33 2.22 46.26
C LEU A 12 28.10 1.63 45.56
N GLY A 13 26.95 2.27 45.70
CA GLY A 13 25.72 1.91 44.99
C GLY A 13 25.85 2.20 43.52
N MET A 14 26.04 1.17 42.74
CA MET A 14 26.03 1.23 41.28
C MET A 14 24.57 1.31 40.82
N PHE A 15 24.08 2.52 40.58
CA PHE A 15 22.81 2.74 39.87
C PHE A 15 22.98 2.33 38.41
N LEU A 16 22.60 1.10 38.09
CA LEU A 16 22.39 0.67 36.72
C LEU A 16 21.12 1.36 36.22
N LEU A 17 21.29 2.47 35.52
CA LEU A 17 20.27 3.03 34.66
C LEU A 17 20.04 2.04 33.53
N SER A 18 19.03 1.19 33.71
CA SER A 18 18.46 0.39 32.63
C SER A 18 17.77 1.34 31.63
N TYR A 19 18.52 1.80 30.63
CA TYR A 19 17.92 2.33 29.42
C TYR A 19 17.19 1.18 28.74
N SER A 20 15.88 1.10 28.96
CA SER A 20 15.00 0.34 28.08
C SER A 20 15.03 1.03 26.72
N VAL A 21 15.91 0.58 25.85
CA VAL A 21 15.78 0.81 24.42
C VAL A 21 14.50 0.11 24.02
N GLN A 22 13.39 0.84 24.04
CA GLN A 22 12.22 0.45 23.26
C GLN A 22 12.67 0.50 21.81
N ALA A 23 13.10 -0.66 21.32
CA ALA A 23 13.18 -0.89 19.90
C ALA A 23 11.79 -0.65 19.37
N GLU A 24 11.57 0.54 18.80
CA GLU A 24 10.43 0.84 17.99
C GLU A 24 10.43 -0.22 16.89
N GLN A 25 9.59 -1.24 17.08
CA GLN A 25 9.33 -2.24 16.06
C GLN A 25 8.66 -1.47 14.92
N THR A 26 9.45 -0.95 14.01
CA THR A 26 9.04 -0.59 12.67
C THR A 26 8.58 -1.89 12.02
N ILE A 27 7.35 -2.30 12.37
CA ILE A 27 6.66 -3.37 11.67
C ILE A 27 6.47 -2.85 10.25
N ALA A 28 7.28 -3.38 9.35
CA ALA A 28 7.09 -3.21 7.93
C ALA A 28 5.63 -3.60 7.61
N GLY A 29 4.75 -2.61 7.44
CA GLY A 29 3.49 -2.87 6.80
C GLY A 29 2.20 -2.31 7.36
N GLY A 30 2.13 -1.80 8.53
CA GLY A 30 0.88 -1.24 9.03
C GLY A 30 1.05 0.21 9.45
N MET A 31 0.71 1.17 8.58
CA MET A 31 0.46 2.52 9.06
C MET A 31 -0.76 2.45 9.98
N ASP A 32 -0.59 2.89 11.22
CA ASP A 32 -1.71 2.94 12.17
C ASP A 32 -2.71 4.00 11.70
N VAL A 33 -3.82 3.52 11.19
CA VAL A 33 -4.96 4.32 10.73
C VAL A 33 -6.20 4.04 11.57
N SER A 34 -6.05 3.37 12.73
CA SER A 34 -7.15 2.92 13.58
C SER A 34 -7.98 4.07 14.15
N GLU A 35 -7.36 5.24 14.32
CA GLU A 35 -8.02 6.44 14.86
C GLU A 35 -8.64 7.35 13.79
N GLY A 36 -8.65 6.94 12.51
CA GLY A 36 -9.22 7.74 11.44
C GLY A 36 -10.75 7.80 11.50
N ASP A 37 -11.32 8.99 11.26
CA ASP A 37 -12.76 9.21 11.15
C ASP A 37 -13.22 9.27 9.67
N PRO A 38 -13.98 8.28 9.16
CA PRO A 38 -14.42 8.29 7.77
C PRO A 38 -15.42 9.42 7.47
N LYS A 39 -16.16 9.94 8.47
CA LYS A 39 -17.06 11.06 8.28
C LYS A 39 -16.29 12.37 8.08
N ALA A 40 -15.28 12.62 8.91
CA ALA A 40 -14.38 13.75 8.73
C ALA A 40 -13.60 13.60 7.40
N GLY A 41 -13.14 12.37 7.08
CA GLY A 41 -12.42 12.07 5.87
C GLY A 41 -13.19 12.38 4.58
N LYS A 42 -14.53 12.22 4.60
CA LYS A 42 -15.37 12.62 3.46
C LYS A 42 -15.24 14.11 3.13
N ALA A 43 -15.32 14.96 4.14
CA ALA A 43 -15.19 16.41 3.95
C ALA A 43 -13.75 16.79 3.54
N LYS A 44 -12.76 16.19 4.20
CA LYS A 44 -11.33 16.44 3.95
C LYS A 44 -10.85 15.92 2.59
N SER A 45 -11.59 15.01 1.95
CA SER A 45 -11.24 14.42 0.64
C SER A 45 -11.82 15.14 -0.57
N GLU A 46 -12.45 16.29 -0.43
CA GLU A 46 -13.06 17.04 -1.54
C GLU A 46 -12.07 17.29 -2.69
N LEU A 47 -10.82 17.61 -2.34
CA LEU A 47 -9.74 17.77 -3.32
C LEU A 47 -9.49 16.51 -4.16
N CYS A 48 -9.72 15.33 -3.61
CA CYS A 48 -9.50 14.05 -4.25
C CYS A 48 -10.65 13.67 -5.18
N HIS A 49 -11.87 14.16 -4.91
CA HIS A 49 -13.09 13.76 -5.59
C HIS A 49 -13.10 14.15 -7.08
N GLY A 50 -12.42 15.24 -7.44
CA GLY A 50 -12.36 15.73 -8.81
C GLY A 50 -11.74 14.73 -9.81
N CYS A 51 -10.92 13.80 -9.33
CA CYS A 51 -10.26 12.78 -10.14
C CYS A 51 -10.70 11.36 -9.78
N HIS A 52 -10.77 11.08 -8.47
CA HIS A 52 -11.03 9.73 -7.97
C HIS A 52 -12.52 9.44 -7.70
N GLY A 53 -13.41 10.44 -7.90
CA GLY A 53 -14.83 10.33 -7.57
C GLY A 53 -15.13 10.45 -6.07
N VAL A 54 -16.35 10.86 -5.74
CA VAL A 54 -16.78 11.01 -4.34
C VAL A 54 -16.74 9.67 -3.59
N ASP A 55 -17.13 8.60 -4.24
CA ASP A 55 -17.13 7.24 -3.70
C ASP A 55 -15.80 6.49 -3.91
N GLY A 56 -14.80 7.17 -4.45
CA GLY A 56 -13.51 6.58 -4.79
C GLY A 56 -13.51 5.77 -6.08
N MET A 57 -14.59 5.85 -6.89
CA MET A 57 -14.60 5.30 -8.25
C MET A 57 -14.20 6.40 -9.24
N SER A 58 -13.13 6.16 -9.96
CA SER A 58 -12.54 7.12 -10.90
C SER A 58 -13.55 7.71 -11.87
N ILE A 59 -13.51 9.04 -12.05
CA ILE A 59 -14.32 9.74 -13.05
C ILE A 59 -13.79 9.55 -14.48
N ASP A 60 -12.49 9.25 -14.61
CA ASP A 60 -11.85 8.88 -15.88
C ASP A 60 -10.92 7.67 -15.65
N PRO A 61 -11.41 6.46 -15.91
CA PRO A 61 -10.65 5.23 -15.70
C PRO A 61 -9.47 5.03 -16.65
N THR A 62 -9.30 5.91 -17.64
CA THR A 62 -8.10 5.91 -18.50
C THR A 62 -6.94 6.65 -17.87
N THR A 63 -7.21 7.57 -16.96
CA THR A 63 -6.23 8.45 -16.33
C THR A 63 -6.06 8.17 -14.83
N PHE A 64 -7.16 8.06 -14.09
CA PHE A 64 -7.12 8.02 -12.64
C PHE A 64 -7.45 6.64 -12.07
N PRO A 65 -6.80 6.20 -10.96
CA PRO A 65 -7.12 4.95 -10.30
C PRO A 65 -8.36 5.05 -9.41
N ASN A 66 -9.00 3.90 -9.20
CA ASN A 66 -10.01 3.72 -8.17
C ASN A 66 -9.35 3.67 -6.78
N LEU A 67 -9.99 4.30 -5.80
CA LEU A 67 -9.62 4.27 -4.38
C LEU A 67 -10.63 3.52 -3.50
N ALA A 68 -11.83 3.27 -4.03
CA ALA A 68 -12.95 2.67 -3.33
C ALA A 68 -12.61 1.31 -2.71
N GLY A 69 -12.75 1.20 -1.38
CA GLY A 69 -12.48 -0.03 -0.63
C GLY A 69 -11.02 -0.50 -0.65
N GLN A 70 -10.09 0.38 -1.02
CA GLN A 70 -8.66 0.12 -0.83
C GLN A 70 -8.30 0.21 0.65
N TYR A 71 -7.29 -0.52 1.08
CA TYR A 71 -6.83 -0.47 2.47
C TYR A 71 -6.34 0.92 2.87
N ALA A 72 -6.83 1.43 3.99
CA ALA A 72 -6.47 2.76 4.48
C ALA A 72 -4.96 2.91 4.69
N GLY A 73 -4.32 1.92 5.31
CA GLY A 73 -2.86 1.95 5.48
C GLY A 73 -2.09 1.98 4.15
N TYR A 74 -2.63 1.35 3.08
CA TYR A 74 -2.04 1.45 1.76
C TYR A 74 -2.23 2.85 1.15
N ILE A 75 -3.44 3.43 1.23
CA ILE A 75 -3.70 4.81 0.76
C ILE A 75 -2.80 5.79 1.50
N PHE A 76 -2.78 5.72 2.83
CA PHE A 76 -1.94 6.55 3.68
C PHE A 76 -0.48 6.52 3.25
N LYS A 77 0.08 5.29 3.14
CA LYS A 77 1.44 5.09 2.67
C LYS A 77 1.69 5.72 1.30
N GLN A 78 0.78 5.50 0.33
CA GLN A 78 0.99 6.01 -1.02
C GLN A 78 0.99 7.54 -1.07
N VAL A 79 0.07 8.22 -0.37
CA VAL A 79 0.06 9.68 -0.31
C VAL A 79 1.33 10.20 0.38
N GLN A 80 1.72 9.58 1.49
CA GLN A 80 2.97 9.93 2.18
C GLN A 80 4.20 9.71 1.29
N ASP A 81 4.24 8.63 0.53
CA ASP A 81 5.35 8.39 -0.41
C ASP A 81 5.44 9.44 -1.52
N PHE A 82 4.32 9.99 -1.99
CA PHE A 82 4.31 11.13 -2.90
C PHE A 82 4.82 12.41 -2.24
N GLN A 83 4.41 12.68 -1.00
CA GLN A 83 4.87 13.84 -0.21
C GLN A 83 6.39 13.81 0.02
N LEU A 84 6.93 12.62 0.27
CA LEU A 84 8.35 12.42 0.58
C LEU A 84 9.22 12.19 -0.68
N GLY A 85 8.62 12.15 -1.87
CA GLY A 85 9.34 11.86 -3.12
C GLY A 85 9.75 10.39 -3.30
N ASN A 86 9.35 9.48 -2.39
CA ASN A 86 9.59 8.03 -2.52
C ASN A 86 8.80 7.41 -3.68
N ARG A 87 7.72 8.06 -4.07
CA ARG A 87 6.93 7.80 -5.26
C ARG A 87 6.71 9.10 -6.02
N GLN A 88 6.85 9.05 -7.35
CA GLN A 88 6.76 10.24 -8.18
C GLN A 88 5.66 10.09 -9.22
N ASP A 89 4.86 11.13 -9.34
CA ASP A 89 3.87 11.36 -10.38
C ASP A 89 3.51 12.84 -10.32
N ASP A 90 3.63 13.56 -11.44
CA ASP A 90 3.57 15.02 -11.43
C ASP A 90 2.27 15.56 -10.80
N THR A 91 1.14 14.96 -11.17
CA THR A 91 -0.16 15.34 -10.61
C THR A 91 -0.29 14.93 -9.15
N MET A 92 -0.04 13.64 -8.84
CA MET A 92 -0.26 13.15 -7.48
C MET A 92 0.74 13.70 -6.47
N SER A 93 1.97 14.00 -6.87
CA SER A 93 2.93 14.63 -5.95
C SER A 93 2.48 16.04 -5.54
N ALA A 94 1.95 16.83 -6.50
CA ALA A 94 1.38 18.14 -6.20
C ALA A 94 0.13 18.03 -5.30
N MET A 95 -0.81 17.14 -5.64
CA MET A 95 -2.04 16.96 -4.88
C MET A 95 -1.79 16.44 -3.46
N ALA A 96 -0.88 15.48 -3.30
CA ALA A 96 -0.48 14.94 -2.00
C ALA A 96 0.14 16.03 -1.10
N GLY A 97 0.93 16.94 -1.67
CA GLY A 97 1.52 18.07 -0.95
C GLY A 97 0.50 19.03 -0.34
N MET A 98 -0.73 19.05 -0.84
CA MET A 98 -1.81 19.88 -0.28
C MET A 98 -2.44 19.28 0.99
N VAL A 99 -2.23 17.99 1.28
CA VAL A 99 -2.69 17.34 2.51
C VAL A 99 -1.59 17.48 3.56
N THR A 100 -1.60 18.57 4.34
CA THR A 100 -0.52 18.91 5.27
C THR A 100 -0.64 18.25 6.64
N SER A 101 -1.85 17.85 7.03
CA SER A 101 -2.10 17.18 8.30
C SER A 101 -2.04 15.66 8.16
N ARG A 102 -1.27 15.02 9.03
CA ARG A 102 -1.22 13.56 9.12
C ARG A 102 -2.56 12.95 9.59
N GLU A 103 -3.29 13.68 10.44
CA GLU A 103 -4.64 13.30 10.88
C GLU A 103 -5.61 13.34 9.70
N ASP A 104 -5.60 14.44 8.92
CA ASP A 104 -6.45 14.55 7.73
C ASP A 104 -6.17 13.44 6.72
N LEU A 105 -4.91 13.11 6.51
CA LEU A 105 -4.54 11.99 5.64
C LEU A 105 -5.07 10.65 6.17
N ARG A 106 -5.07 10.45 7.48
CA ARG A 106 -5.63 9.26 8.12
C ARG A 106 -7.14 9.15 7.88
N ASP A 107 -7.85 10.25 8.13
CA ASP A 107 -9.30 10.34 7.91
C ASP A 107 -9.69 10.09 6.45
N ILE A 108 -8.99 10.73 5.51
CA ILE A 108 -9.15 10.52 4.06
C ILE A 108 -8.93 9.04 3.70
N ALA A 109 -7.89 8.43 4.24
CA ALA A 109 -7.57 7.04 3.95
C ALA A 109 -8.67 6.07 4.42
N VAL A 110 -9.18 6.25 5.65
CA VAL A 110 -10.27 5.42 6.17
C VAL A 110 -11.61 5.70 5.47
N TYR A 111 -11.84 6.94 5.01
CA TYR A 111 -13.01 7.25 4.20
C TYR A 111 -13.04 6.42 2.92
N PHE A 112 -11.96 6.41 2.12
CA PHE A 112 -11.94 5.62 0.89
C PHE A 112 -11.95 4.09 1.17
N GLN A 113 -11.36 3.64 2.27
CA GLN A 113 -11.50 2.24 2.70
C GLN A 113 -12.93 1.86 3.00
N SER A 114 -13.72 2.77 3.59
CA SER A 114 -15.12 2.54 3.97
C SER A 114 -16.07 2.45 2.78
N GLN A 115 -15.63 2.90 1.59
CA GLN A 115 -16.45 2.83 0.39
C GLN A 115 -16.62 1.38 -0.09
N LYS A 116 -17.64 1.13 -0.92
CA LYS A 116 -17.83 -0.19 -1.55
C LYS A 116 -16.56 -0.55 -2.31
N LYS A 117 -16.11 -1.80 -2.17
CA LYS A 117 -14.93 -2.27 -2.90
C LYS A 117 -15.11 -2.03 -4.40
N MET A 118 -14.07 -1.52 -5.03
CA MET A 118 -14.04 -1.31 -6.48
C MET A 118 -14.47 -2.59 -7.21
N LYS A 119 -15.27 -2.41 -8.26
CA LYS A 119 -15.85 -3.51 -9.05
C LYS A 119 -15.75 -3.15 -10.53
N GLY A 120 -15.21 -4.07 -11.30
CA GLY A 120 -15.11 -3.96 -12.74
C GLY A 120 -16.28 -4.63 -13.48
N LYS A 121 -16.21 -4.56 -14.80
CA LYS A 121 -17.08 -5.31 -15.70
C LYS A 121 -16.26 -6.43 -16.34
N PRO A 122 -16.51 -7.70 -16.01
CA PRO A 122 -15.79 -8.84 -16.60
C PRO A 122 -15.92 -8.83 -18.13
N THR A 123 -14.84 -9.20 -18.79
CA THR A 123 -14.83 -9.46 -20.23
C THR A 123 -14.52 -10.92 -20.48
N ASP A 124 -15.07 -11.51 -21.53
CA ASP A 124 -14.79 -12.89 -21.96
C ASP A 124 -13.73 -12.95 -23.07
N SER A 125 -12.88 -11.94 -23.14
CA SER A 125 -11.81 -11.87 -24.13
C SER A 125 -10.76 -12.95 -23.93
N ALA A 126 -10.09 -13.36 -25.00
CA ALA A 126 -8.94 -14.27 -24.90
C ALA A 126 -7.83 -13.68 -24.00
N LEU A 127 -7.69 -12.35 -24.01
CA LEU A 127 -6.74 -11.64 -23.16
C LEU A 127 -7.11 -11.77 -21.68
N ALA A 128 -8.38 -11.59 -21.32
CA ALA A 128 -8.87 -11.76 -19.94
C ALA A 128 -8.69 -13.20 -19.45
N LYS A 129 -8.96 -14.20 -20.30
CA LYS A 129 -8.73 -15.63 -19.98
C LYS A 129 -7.24 -15.91 -19.71
N GLN A 130 -6.35 -15.38 -20.54
CA GLN A 130 -4.90 -15.46 -20.31
C GLN A 130 -4.51 -14.77 -19.00
N GLY A 131 -5.04 -13.59 -18.73
CA GLY A 131 -4.83 -12.85 -17.50
C GLY A 131 -5.29 -13.60 -16.25
N ALA A 132 -6.45 -14.26 -16.32
CA ALA A 132 -6.96 -15.10 -15.24
C ALA A 132 -5.99 -16.25 -14.91
N LYS A 133 -5.43 -16.89 -15.94
CA LYS A 133 -4.43 -17.95 -15.77
C LYS A 133 -3.16 -17.40 -15.11
N ILE A 134 -2.62 -16.27 -15.58
CA ILE A 134 -1.45 -15.62 -14.98
C ILE A 134 -1.73 -15.23 -13.53
N PHE A 135 -2.88 -14.64 -13.26
CA PHE A 135 -3.25 -14.24 -11.91
C PHE A 135 -3.29 -15.42 -10.94
N LYS A 136 -3.84 -16.56 -11.37
CA LYS A 136 -3.98 -17.77 -10.55
C LYS A 136 -2.67 -18.55 -10.45
N ASP A 137 -2.05 -18.85 -11.57
CA ASP A 137 -0.96 -19.83 -11.67
C ASP A 137 0.42 -19.19 -11.74
N GLY A 138 0.48 -17.86 -12.03
CA GLY A 138 1.73 -17.16 -12.33
C GLY A 138 2.28 -17.46 -13.73
N VAL A 139 3.58 -17.26 -13.86
CA VAL A 139 4.37 -17.63 -15.05
C VAL A 139 5.54 -18.50 -14.58
N PRO A 140 5.33 -19.82 -14.38
CA PRO A 140 6.31 -20.71 -13.75
C PRO A 140 7.67 -20.71 -14.45
N LYS A 141 7.69 -20.67 -15.80
CA LYS A 141 8.94 -20.60 -16.60
C LYS A 141 9.76 -19.35 -16.33
N ALA A 142 9.13 -18.25 -15.90
CA ALA A 142 9.80 -17.01 -15.50
C ALA A 142 10.03 -16.94 -13.98
N GLY A 143 9.64 -17.95 -13.22
CA GLY A 143 9.70 -17.94 -11.76
C GLY A 143 8.79 -16.87 -11.13
N VAL A 144 7.62 -16.64 -11.73
CA VAL A 144 6.57 -15.74 -11.20
C VAL A 144 5.48 -16.58 -10.58
N TYR A 145 5.25 -16.39 -9.28
CA TYR A 145 4.15 -17.03 -8.57
C TYR A 145 2.80 -16.38 -8.89
N GLY A 146 1.71 -17.13 -8.71
CA GLY A 146 0.36 -16.59 -8.90
C GLY A 146 0.08 -15.37 -8.01
N CYS A 147 -0.42 -14.31 -8.61
CA CYS A 147 -0.73 -13.04 -7.93
C CYS A 147 -1.75 -13.24 -6.80
N ILE A 148 -2.62 -14.24 -6.94
CA ILE A 148 -3.63 -14.64 -5.94
C ILE A 148 -3.01 -14.94 -4.57
N ASN A 149 -1.76 -15.42 -4.53
CA ASN A 149 -1.09 -15.78 -3.28
C ASN A 149 -0.87 -14.59 -2.35
N CYS A 150 -0.69 -13.40 -2.91
CA CYS A 150 -0.50 -12.15 -2.15
C CYS A 150 -1.75 -11.27 -2.20
N HIS A 151 -2.37 -11.10 -3.37
CA HIS A 151 -3.49 -10.17 -3.55
C HIS A 151 -4.88 -10.79 -3.29
N GLY A 152 -4.94 -12.05 -2.89
CA GLY A 152 -6.18 -12.74 -2.55
C GLY A 152 -7.06 -13.10 -3.75
N LYS A 153 -8.16 -13.76 -3.47
CA LYS A 153 -9.12 -14.21 -4.52
C LYS A 153 -9.59 -12.99 -5.33
N ASN A 154 -9.51 -13.07 -6.65
CA ASN A 154 -9.90 -12.03 -7.59
C ASN A 154 -9.20 -10.67 -7.35
N GLY A 155 -8.06 -10.66 -6.67
CA GLY A 155 -7.36 -9.41 -6.33
C GLY A 155 -8.04 -8.55 -5.27
N LYS A 156 -9.00 -9.10 -4.51
CA LYS A 156 -9.79 -8.36 -3.51
C LYS A 156 -9.11 -8.23 -2.14
N GLY A 157 -7.82 -8.59 -2.06
CA GLY A 157 -7.04 -8.53 -0.84
C GLY A 157 -7.24 -9.74 0.08
N LYS A 158 -6.42 -9.84 1.10
CA LYS A 158 -6.40 -10.95 2.08
C LYS A 158 -6.86 -10.56 3.49
N GLY A 159 -7.57 -9.49 3.63
CA GLY A 159 -8.08 -9.03 4.91
C GLY A 159 -7.85 -7.53 5.12
N PRO A 160 -8.63 -6.92 6.01
CA PRO A 160 -8.72 -5.47 6.11
C PRO A 160 -7.43 -4.79 6.58
N ASN A 161 -6.56 -5.51 7.28
CA ASN A 161 -5.37 -4.93 7.89
C ASN A 161 -4.06 -5.29 7.17
N ASN A 162 -4.14 -5.93 6.00
CA ASN A 162 -2.95 -6.32 5.25
C ASN A 162 -2.63 -5.32 4.12
N SER A 163 -2.20 -4.13 4.51
CA SER A 163 -1.87 -3.02 3.59
C SER A 163 -0.64 -3.29 2.71
N LEU A 164 0.15 -4.32 3.01
CA LEU A 164 1.29 -4.74 2.17
C LEU A 164 0.85 -5.26 0.80
N PHE A 165 -0.32 -5.91 0.75
CA PHE A 165 -0.86 -6.53 -0.45
C PHE A 165 -2.18 -5.85 -0.85
N PRO A 166 -2.12 -4.72 -1.58
CA PRO A 166 -3.28 -3.89 -1.88
C PRO A 166 -4.35 -4.64 -2.67
N VAL A 167 -5.58 -4.13 -2.57
CA VAL A 167 -6.67 -4.53 -3.45
C VAL A 167 -6.36 -4.05 -4.87
N ILE A 168 -6.37 -4.97 -5.83
CA ILE A 168 -6.08 -4.71 -7.25
C ILE A 168 -7.21 -5.16 -8.19
N GLY A 169 -8.14 -5.97 -7.71
CA GLY A 169 -9.30 -6.42 -8.48
C GLY A 169 -10.37 -5.32 -8.58
N GLY A 170 -10.78 -4.99 -9.79
CA GLY A 170 -11.65 -3.86 -10.09
C GLY A 170 -10.92 -2.53 -10.24
N GLN A 171 -9.60 -2.53 -10.22
CA GLN A 171 -8.79 -1.35 -10.52
C GLN A 171 -8.80 -1.06 -12.02
N THR A 172 -8.59 0.20 -12.41
CA THR A 172 -8.59 0.58 -13.83
C THR A 172 -7.43 -0.09 -14.58
N LYS A 173 -7.71 -0.59 -15.80
CA LYS A 173 -6.71 -1.28 -16.63
C LYS A 173 -5.49 -0.40 -16.91
N ALA A 174 -5.73 0.84 -17.29
CA ALA A 174 -4.66 1.79 -17.61
C ALA A 174 -3.71 1.98 -16.44
N TYR A 175 -4.26 2.15 -15.23
CA TYR A 175 -3.44 2.28 -14.02
C TYR A 175 -2.67 1.00 -13.68
N LEU A 176 -3.29 -0.18 -13.80
CA LEU A 176 -2.60 -1.46 -13.56
C LEU A 176 -1.42 -1.64 -14.51
N VAL A 177 -1.62 -1.39 -15.81
CA VAL A 177 -0.55 -1.46 -16.81
C VAL A 177 0.57 -0.46 -16.51
N LYS A 178 0.21 0.80 -16.22
CA LYS A 178 1.18 1.84 -15.84
C LYS A 178 2.00 1.41 -14.63
N GLN A 179 1.35 0.95 -13.56
CA GLN A 179 2.05 0.60 -12.32
C GLN A 179 2.98 -0.61 -12.49
N LEU A 180 2.57 -1.63 -13.22
CA LEU A 180 3.45 -2.78 -13.50
C LEU A 180 4.65 -2.38 -14.35
N ASN A 181 4.48 -1.50 -15.34
CA ASN A 181 5.59 -0.97 -16.13
C ASN A 181 6.51 -0.04 -15.31
N ASP A 182 5.96 0.81 -14.46
CA ASP A 182 6.75 1.68 -13.58
C ASP A 182 7.59 0.86 -12.57
N LEU A 183 7.03 -0.23 -12.03
CA LEU A 183 7.76 -1.18 -11.19
C LEU A 183 8.82 -1.97 -11.98
N LYS A 184 8.49 -2.41 -13.20
CA LYS A 184 9.40 -3.13 -14.10
C LYS A 184 10.62 -2.31 -14.47
N SER A 185 10.41 -1.04 -14.82
CA SER A 185 11.47 -0.10 -15.21
C SER A 185 12.23 0.51 -14.02
N GLY A 186 11.72 0.38 -12.80
CA GLY A 186 12.26 1.02 -11.61
C GLY A 186 11.90 2.49 -11.47
N LYS A 187 10.98 3.03 -12.29
CA LYS A 187 10.39 4.36 -12.09
C LYS A 187 9.62 4.42 -10.77
N ARG A 188 8.92 3.34 -10.41
CA ARG A 188 8.32 3.15 -9.10
C ARG A 188 9.18 2.20 -8.26
N LYS A 189 9.59 2.64 -7.04
CA LYS A 189 10.53 1.92 -6.15
C LYS A 189 10.01 1.79 -4.72
N ASN A 190 8.79 2.23 -4.45
CA ASN A 190 8.26 2.32 -3.10
C ASN A 190 7.54 1.05 -2.62
N ASP A 191 7.72 -0.04 -3.33
CA ASP A 191 7.19 -1.35 -2.96
C ASP A 191 8.06 -1.99 -1.85
N PRO A 192 7.45 -2.54 -0.79
CA PRO A 192 8.19 -3.12 0.32
C PRO A 192 9.13 -4.24 -0.14
N ALA A 193 10.39 -4.16 0.26
CA ALA A 193 11.46 -5.11 -0.09
C ALA A 193 11.62 -5.39 -1.60
N GLY A 194 11.11 -4.52 -2.47
CA GLY A 194 11.21 -4.69 -3.92
C GLY A 194 10.42 -5.89 -4.49
N MET A 195 9.45 -6.41 -3.74
CA MET A 195 8.71 -7.63 -4.11
C MET A 195 7.98 -7.50 -5.44
N MET A 196 7.23 -6.41 -5.63
CA MET A 196 6.48 -6.19 -6.87
C MET A 196 7.40 -5.84 -8.03
N ALA A 197 8.49 -5.10 -7.79
CA ALA A 197 9.50 -4.81 -8.80
C ALA A 197 10.15 -6.10 -9.31
N ALA A 198 10.49 -7.04 -8.41
CA ALA A 198 11.05 -8.34 -8.77
C ALA A 198 10.09 -9.19 -9.64
N ILE A 199 8.78 -9.14 -9.33
CA ILE A 199 7.74 -9.81 -10.12
C ILE A 199 7.57 -9.12 -11.48
N ALA A 200 7.40 -7.80 -11.49
CA ALA A 200 7.12 -7.04 -12.71
C ALA A 200 8.24 -7.14 -13.75
N LYS A 201 9.51 -7.17 -13.31
CA LYS A 201 10.68 -7.36 -14.20
C LYS A 201 10.64 -8.66 -15.01
N LYS A 202 9.98 -9.68 -14.49
CA LYS A 202 9.89 -11.01 -15.12
C LYS A 202 8.70 -11.16 -16.06
N LEU A 203 7.74 -10.22 -16.03
CA LEU A 203 6.59 -10.25 -16.91
C LEU A 203 6.90 -9.61 -18.26
N SER A 204 6.46 -10.24 -19.33
CA SER A 204 6.42 -9.62 -20.65
C SER A 204 5.29 -8.57 -20.72
N ASP A 205 5.37 -7.66 -21.69
CA ASP A 205 4.35 -6.62 -21.86
C ASP A 205 2.98 -7.22 -22.21
N LYS A 206 2.94 -8.34 -22.94
CA LYS A 206 1.70 -9.09 -23.22
C LYS A 206 1.08 -9.67 -21.93
N GLU A 207 1.89 -10.18 -21.02
CA GLU A 207 1.43 -10.71 -19.73
C GLU A 207 0.93 -9.60 -18.82
N ILE A 208 1.59 -8.43 -18.82
CA ILE A 208 1.13 -7.23 -18.11
C ILE A 208 -0.25 -6.80 -18.63
N GLN A 209 -0.43 -6.72 -19.95
CA GLN A 209 -1.73 -6.38 -20.54
C GLN A 209 -2.80 -7.40 -20.19
N ALA A 210 -2.47 -8.70 -20.23
CA ALA A 210 -3.42 -9.76 -19.93
C ALA A 210 -3.88 -9.74 -18.47
N VAL A 211 -2.94 -9.66 -17.52
CA VAL A 211 -3.31 -9.65 -16.08
C VAL A 211 -4.05 -8.38 -15.70
N ALA A 212 -3.72 -7.24 -16.31
CA ALA A 212 -4.44 -5.98 -16.11
C ALA A 212 -5.88 -6.04 -16.65
N GLU A 213 -6.09 -6.65 -17.83
CA GLU A 213 -7.43 -6.88 -18.39
C GLU A 213 -8.30 -7.74 -17.47
N TYR A 214 -7.77 -8.87 -16.99
CA TYR A 214 -8.48 -9.71 -16.04
C TYR A 214 -8.84 -9.00 -14.76
N LEU A 215 -7.86 -8.31 -14.15
CA LEU A 215 -8.05 -7.62 -12.87
C LEU A 215 -9.03 -6.44 -12.97
N ALA A 216 -9.02 -5.72 -14.07
CA ALA A 216 -9.96 -4.63 -14.29
C ALA A 216 -11.42 -5.11 -14.37
N GLY A 217 -11.64 -6.37 -14.72
CA GLY A 217 -12.96 -6.99 -14.77
C GLY A 217 -13.50 -7.55 -13.45
N GLN A 218 -12.74 -7.52 -12.35
CA GLN A 218 -13.13 -8.16 -11.08
C GLN A 218 -14.05 -7.32 -10.20
#